data_0cebc08e5f392668052ab775c7770ed2
#
_entry.id   0cebc08e5f392668052ab775c7770ed2
#
_cell.length_a   1.000
_cell.length_b   1.000
_cell.length_c   1.000
_cell.angle_alpha   90.00
_cell.angle_beta   90.00
_cell.angle_gamma   90.00
#
_symmetry.space_group_name_H-M   'P 1'
#
loop_
_entity.id
_entity.type
_entity.pdbx_description
1 polymer ?
#
loop_
_entity_poly.entity_id
_entity_poly.type
_entity_poly.pdbx_seq_one_letter_code
_entity_poly.pdbx_strand_id
1 'polypeptide(L)'
;MPKVEIYSKMFCPYCVRAKRLLTEKGVSFQEYDITLGGPQRAEMIQRAHGSTTVPQIFIDDAHIGGSDDLAALERAGKLDPLLAG
;
A
#
# COMPACT_ATOMS: atom_id res chain seq x y z
N MET A 1 -7.94 5.10 14.54
CA MET A 1 -7.53 4.08 13.54
C MET A 1 -6.82 4.77 12.39
N PRO A 2 -5.64 4.30 11.99
CA PRO A 2 -4.98 4.90 10.84
C PRO A 2 -5.73 4.59 9.56
N LYS A 3 -5.61 5.50 8.60
CA LYS A 3 -6.16 5.30 7.28
C LYS A 3 -5.11 4.57 6.44
N VAL A 4 -5.44 3.36 6.01
CA VAL A 4 -4.53 2.55 5.20
C VAL A 4 -5.09 2.41 3.80
N GLU A 5 -4.30 2.73 2.79
CA GLU A 5 -4.72 2.69 1.40
C GLU A 5 -3.68 1.92 0.58
N ILE A 6 -4.15 1.15 -0.40
CA ILE A 6 -3.28 0.43 -1.32
C ILE A 6 -3.82 0.55 -2.74
N TYR A 7 -2.95 0.91 -3.66
CA TYR A 7 -3.24 0.87 -5.10
C TYR A 7 -2.68 -0.43 -5.64
N SER A 8 -3.49 -1.17 -6.39
CA SER A 8 -3.15 -2.52 -6.84
C SER A 8 -3.62 -2.76 -8.26
N LYS A 9 -3.20 -3.90 -8.83
CA LYS A 9 -3.68 -4.41 -10.12
C LYS A 9 -4.03 -5.88 -9.98
N MET A 10 -4.87 -6.37 -10.90
CA MET A 10 -5.15 -7.81 -11.01
C MET A 10 -3.85 -8.56 -11.36
N PHE A 11 -3.76 -9.80 -10.91
CA PHE A 11 -2.64 -10.69 -11.21
C PHE A 11 -1.27 -10.13 -10.78
N CYS A 12 -1.24 -9.42 -9.67
CA CYS A 12 -0.01 -8.84 -9.13
C CYS A 12 0.39 -9.60 -7.86
N PRO A 13 1.40 -10.48 -7.92
CA PRO A 13 1.82 -11.22 -6.72
C PRO A 13 2.30 -10.33 -5.57
N TYR A 14 2.96 -9.22 -5.90
CA TYR A 14 3.42 -8.28 -4.87
C TYR A 14 2.26 -7.58 -4.20
N CYS A 15 1.19 -7.30 -4.94
CA CYS A 15 -0.03 -6.72 -4.37
C CYS A 15 -0.69 -7.71 -3.41
N VAL A 16 -0.78 -8.98 -3.80
CA VAL A 16 -1.32 -10.04 -2.95
C VAL A 16 -0.52 -10.16 -1.65
N ARG A 17 0.81 -10.12 -1.77
CA ARG A 17 1.70 -10.22 -0.61
C ARG A 17 1.50 -9.06 0.36
N ALA A 18 1.41 -7.84 -0.17
CA ALA A 18 1.19 -6.66 0.65
C ALA A 18 -0.17 -6.71 1.35
N LYS A 19 -1.22 -7.09 0.63
CA LYS A 19 -2.57 -7.20 1.22
C LYS A 19 -2.63 -8.28 2.29
N ARG A 20 -1.91 -9.39 2.08
CA ARG A 20 -1.85 -10.45 3.08
C ARG A 20 -1.22 -9.96 4.37
N LEU A 21 -0.12 -9.23 4.29
CA LEU A 21 0.53 -8.68 5.48
C LEU A 21 -0.40 -7.74 6.23
N LEU A 22 -1.06 -6.83 5.52
CA LEU A 22 -2.01 -5.91 6.16
C LEU A 22 -3.18 -6.66 6.82
N THR A 23 -3.66 -7.71 6.17
CA THR A 23 -4.73 -8.55 6.72
C THR A 23 -4.27 -9.27 7.99
N GLU A 24 -3.05 -9.80 7.99
CA GLU A 24 -2.47 -10.47 9.16
C GLU A 24 -2.32 -9.49 10.33
N LYS A 25 -2.08 -8.23 10.05
CA LYS A 25 -2.01 -7.19 11.09
C LYS A 25 -3.37 -6.78 11.63
N GLY A 26 -4.45 -7.30 11.06
CA GLY A 26 -5.81 -7.03 11.55
C GLY A 26 -6.31 -5.64 11.23
N VAL A 27 -5.72 -4.94 10.27
CA VAL A 27 -6.15 -3.59 9.91
C VAL A 27 -7.05 -3.63 8.69
N SER A 28 -8.02 -2.72 8.65
CA SER A 28 -8.82 -2.48 7.46
C SER A 28 -8.06 -1.55 6.53
N PHE A 29 -8.19 -1.79 5.23
CA PHE A 29 -7.56 -0.92 4.24
C PHE A 29 -8.49 -0.69 3.07
N GLN A 30 -8.31 0.45 2.41
CA GLN A 30 -9.02 0.78 1.18
C GLN A 30 -8.14 0.37 0.00
N GLU A 31 -8.69 -0.45 -0.88
CA GLU A 31 -7.98 -0.88 -2.08
C GLU A 31 -8.52 -0.14 -3.30
N TYR A 32 -7.61 0.37 -4.12
CA TYR A 32 -7.94 0.99 -5.40
C TYR A 32 -7.35 0.13 -6.52
N ASP A 33 -8.21 -0.51 -7.32
CA ASP A 33 -7.79 -1.31 -8.45
C ASP A 33 -7.53 -0.38 -9.64
N ILE A 34 -6.29 -0.33 -10.10
CA ILE A 34 -5.89 0.52 -11.22
C ILE A 34 -5.52 -0.31 -12.46
N THR A 35 -6.02 -1.54 -12.54
CA THR A 35 -5.75 -2.43 -13.69
C THR A 35 -6.03 -1.73 -15.02
N LEU A 36 -7.13 -0.99 -15.10
CA LEU A 36 -7.53 -0.31 -16.32
C LEU A 36 -7.02 1.14 -16.40
N GLY A 37 -6.17 1.54 -15.48
CA GLY A 37 -5.68 2.92 -15.44
C GLY A 37 -6.71 3.87 -14.86
N GLY A 38 -6.84 5.04 -15.47
CA GLY A 38 -7.83 6.03 -15.09
C GLY A 38 -7.35 7.02 -14.02
N PRO A 39 -8.28 7.82 -13.48
CA PRO A 39 -7.93 8.89 -12.54
C PRO A 39 -7.22 8.40 -11.28
N GLN A 40 -7.58 7.24 -10.78
CA GLN A 40 -6.94 6.70 -9.58
C GLN A 40 -5.47 6.32 -9.84
N ARG A 41 -5.15 5.87 -11.05
CA ARG A 41 -3.75 5.61 -11.42
C ARG A 41 -2.96 6.92 -11.44
N ALA A 42 -3.52 7.97 -12.01
CA ALA A 42 -2.88 9.28 -12.04
C ALA A 42 -2.67 9.82 -10.62
N GLU A 43 -3.66 9.65 -9.75
CA GLU A 43 -3.56 10.04 -8.35
C GLU A 43 -2.45 9.27 -7.64
N MET A 44 -2.35 7.97 -7.87
CA MET A 44 -1.29 7.14 -7.30
C MET A 44 0.09 7.67 -7.70
N ILE A 45 0.30 7.93 -8.97
CA ILE A 45 1.59 8.40 -9.48
C ILE A 45 1.97 9.72 -8.82
N GLN A 46 1.01 10.63 -8.70
CA GLN A 46 1.23 11.91 -8.06
C GLN A 46 1.59 11.74 -6.57
N ARG A 47 0.84 10.93 -5.85
CA ARG A 47 1.07 10.68 -4.43
C ARG A 47 2.37 9.91 -4.18
N ALA A 48 2.77 9.07 -5.11
CA ALA A 48 3.95 8.21 -4.99
C ALA A 48 5.21 8.84 -5.59
N HIS A 49 5.22 10.17 -5.72
CA HIS A 49 6.38 10.93 -6.20
C HIS A 49 6.85 10.47 -7.58
N GLY A 50 5.91 10.12 -8.45
CA GLY A 50 6.20 9.72 -9.82
C GLY A 50 6.34 8.22 -10.04
N SER A 51 6.26 7.40 -8.99
CA SER A 51 6.35 5.95 -9.15
C SER A 51 5.10 5.40 -9.84
N THR A 52 5.31 4.51 -10.81
CA THR A 52 4.23 3.90 -11.58
C THR A 52 3.99 2.44 -11.23
N THR A 53 4.78 1.87 -10.33
CA THR A 53 4.69 0.46 -9.96
C THR A 53 3.58 0.21 -8.94
N VAL A 54 3.09 -1.01 -8.90
CA VAL A 54 2.15 -1.46 -7.89
C VAL A 54 2.75 -2.63 -7.11
N PRO A 55 2.37 -2.81 -5.85
CA PRO A 55 1.46 -1.97 -5.10
C PRO A 55 2.09 -0.65 -4.65
N GLN A 56 1.26 0.34 -4.34
CA GLN A 56 1.70 1.55 -3.65
C GLN A 56 0.83 1.68 -2.40
N ILE A 57 1.46 1.77 -1.25
CA ILE A 57 0.79 1.76 0.04
C ILE A 57 0.96 3.11 0.73
N PHE A 58 -0.12 3.58 1.35
CA PHE A 58 -0.13 4.84 2.10
C PHE A 58 -0.76 4.60 3.47
N ILE A 59 -0.15 5.14 4.51
CA ILE A 59 -0.67 5.08 5.88
C ILE A 59 -0.78 6.51 6.37
N ASP A 60 -2.00 6.96 6.68
CA ASP A 60 -2.31 8.33 7.06
C ASP A 60 -1.71 9.34 6.08
N ASP A 61 -1.88 9.07 4.78
CA ASP A 61 -1.40 9.87 3.66
C ASP A 61 0.13 9.87 3.48
N ALA A 62 0.87 9.19 4.34
CA ALA A 62 2.31 9.04 4.17
C ALA A 62 2.61 7.92 3.18
N HIS A 63 3.47 8.20 2.20
CA HIS A 63 3.86 7.23 1.19
C HIS A 63 4.81 6.20 1.79
N ILE A 64 4.34 4.95 1.89
CA ILE A 64 5.17 3.84 2.38
C ILE A 64 5.99 3.25 1.24
N GLY A 65 5.37 3.09 0.07
CA GLY A 65 6.01 2.50 -1.10
C GLY A 65 5.38 1.19 -1.49
N GLY A 66 6.17 0.27 -2.00
CA GLY A 66 5.72 -1.02 -2.49
C GLY A 66 5.73 -2.12 -1.43
N SER A 67 5.55 -3.36 -1.91
CA SER A 67 5.52 -4.54 -1.05
C SER A 67 6.83 -4.72 -0.28
N ASP A 68 7.97 -4.49 -0.95
CA ASP A 68 9.28 -4.64 -0.31
C ASP A 68 9.48 -3.60 0.79
N ASP A 69 9.02 -2.38 0.57
CA ASP A 69 9.11 -1.32 1.56
C ASP A 69 8.25 -1.64 2.79
N LEU A 70 7.05 -2.17 2.56
CA LEU A 70 6.16 -2.59 3.65
C LEU A 70 6.79 -3.72 4.45
N ALA A 71 7.34 -4.72 3.77
CA ALA A 71 8.01 -5.84 4.41
C ALA A 71 9.23 -5.41 5.21
N ALA A 72 9.97 -4.42 4.70
CA ALA A 72 11.14 -3.88 5.41
C ALA A 72 10.74 -3.20 6.71
N LEU A 73 9.63 -2.46 6.71
CA LEU A 73 9.09 -1.85 7.93
C LEU A 73 8.71 -2.94 8.95
N GLU A 74 8.09 -4.01 8.47
CA GLU A 74 7.71 -5.12 9.35
C GLU A 74 8.94 -5.75 9.99
N ARG A 75 9.97 -6.04 9.20
CA ARG A 75 11.20 -6.64 9.72
C ARG A 75 11.90 -5.73 10.72
N ALA A 76 11.81 -4.43 10.54
CA ALA A 76 12.43 -3.45 11.43
C ALA A 76 11.60 -3.16 12.68
N GLY A 77 10.43 -3.76 12.81
CA GLY A 77 9.52 -3.51 13.92
C GLY A 77 8.87 -2.13 13.89
N LYS A 78 8.86 -1.49 12.71
CA LYS A 78 8.34 -0.13 12.56
C LYS A 78 6.93 -0.06 11.98
N LEU A 79 6.41 -1.20 11.48
CA LEU A 79 5.08 -1.23 10.88
C LEU A 79 3.99 -1.14 11.94
N ASP A 80 4.09 -1.93 13.01
CA ASP A 80 3.06 -1.95 14.05
C ASP A 80 2.81 -0.57 14.66
N PRO A 81 3.84 0.24 14.99
CA PRO A 81 3.59 1.59 15.50
C PRO A 81 2.81 2.46 14.52
N LEU A 82 3.06 2.33 13.21
CA LEU A 82 2.33 3.09 12.20
C LEU A 82 0.87 2.67 12.13
N LEU A 83 0.59 1.38 12.32
CA LEU A 83 -0.76 0.83 12.27
C LEU A 83 -1.52 1.02 13.57
N ALA A 84 -0.83 1.24 14.66
CA ALA A 84 -1.45 1.48 15.97
C ALA A 84 -2.05 2.88 16.06
N GLY A 85 -1.64 3.74 15.17
CA GLY A 85 -2.20 5.05 14.98
C GLY A 85 -2.06 6.02 16.00
#